data_5154b08ce9f38bb4dae5f286baa915ee
#
_entry.id   5154b08ce9f38bb4dae5f286baa915ee
#
_cell.length_a   1.000
_cell.length_b   1.000
_cell.length_c   1.000
_cell.angle_alpha   90.00
_cell.angle_beta   90.00
_cell.angle_gamma   90.00
#
_symmetry.space_group_name_H-M   'P 1'
#
loop_
_entity.id
_entity.type
_entity.pdbx_description
1 polymer ?
#
loop_
_entity_poly.entity_id
_entity_poly.type
_entity_poly.pdbx_seq_one_letter_code
_entity_poly.pdbx_strand_id
1 'polypeptide(L)'
;MQFSPHPEWQRLLADILAAAQAAGAAGVVAFDVDSTLLDNRPRQAAIVRDFATLHGIAALEGFQPEHLVTGFDTREALGRAGLDADTIARWLPQIRKHWVERFFTSEACLNDVPVRGAAAYARRAHATGVQLVYLTARPERMRPGTEEVLRRFGFPLPGAGVQLWMKPDDPSIGDEAFKRSAHARLASLGRLVAAFDNEPGHVNDFRETFPEAEVVLVATGHSGRVSTLAPRVRVVPNFHLEPDRPENL
;
A
#
# COMPACT_ATOMS: atom_id res chain seq x y z
N MET A 1 13.72 5.78 -9.08
CA MET A 1 14.06 4.61 -9.95
C MET A 1 12.82 3.71 -9.93
N GLN A 2 12.34 3.29 -11.09
CA GLN A 2 11.15 2.45 -11.17
C GLN A 2 11.60 1.00 -11.35
N PHE A 3 11.10 0.10 -10.49
CA PHE A 3 11.41 -1.32 -10.60
C PHE A 3 10.57 -1.95 -11.71
N SER A 4 11.20 -2.77 -12.55
CA SER A 4 10.51 -3.45 -13.65
C SER A 4 9.75 -4.67 -13.13
N PRO A 5 8.46 -4.84 -13.49
CA PRO A 5 7.71 -6.03 -13.15
C PRO A 5 8.33 -7.31 -13.68
N HIS A 6 8.17 -8.42 -12.93
CA HIS A 6 8.52 -9.75 -13.39
C HIS A 6 7.72 -10.11 -14.66
N PRO A 7 8.33 -10.67 -15.70
CA PRO A 7 7.62 -10.96 -16.95
C PRO A 7 6.37 -11.83 -16.77
N GLU A 8 6.43 -12.80 -15.88
CA GLU A 8 5.34 -13.74 -15.56
C GLU A 8 4.64 -13.38 -14.23
N TRP A 9 4.47 -12.10 -13.94
CA TRP A 9 3.95 -11.66 -12.64
C TRP A 9 2.54 -12.20 -12.32
N GLN A 10 1.69 -12.40 -13.33
CA GLN A 10 0.36 -12.98 -13.11
C GLN A 10 0.44 -14.45 -12.70
N ARG A 11 1.35 -15.20 -13.32
CA ARG A 11 1.63 -16.59 -12.91
C ARG A 11 2.19 -16.63 -11.49
N LEU A 12 3.13 -15.75 -11.15
CA LEU A 12 3.64 -15.63 -9.78
C LEU A 12 2.51 -15.43 -8.77
N LEU A 13 1.56 -14.51 -9.04
CA LEU A 13 0.41 -14.28 -8.17
C LEU A 13 -0.49 -15.52 -8.07
N ALA A 14 -0.69 -16.27 -9.15
CA ALA A 14 -1.45 -17.51 -9.14
C ALA A 14 -0.72 -18.62 -8.34
N ASP A 15 0.59 -18.75 -8.51
CA ASP A 15 1.43 -19.71 -7.76
C ASP A 15 1.41 -19.42 -6.25
N ILE A 16 1.40 -18.14 -5.85
CA ILE A 16 1.23 -17.74 -4.44
C ILE A 16 -0.12 -18.18 -3.90
N LEU A 17 -1.21 -18.02 -4.66
CA LEU A 17 -2.54 -18.51 -4.24
C LEU A 17 -2.57 -20.03 -4.10
N ALA A 18 -1.92 -20.76 -5.00
CA ALA A 18 -1.81 -22.21 -4.91
C ALA A 18 -1.00 -22.64 -3.67
N ALA A 19 0.11 -21.95 -3.37
CA ALA A 19 0.90 -22.18 -2.16
C ALA A 19 0.10 -21.84 -0.89
N ALA A 20 -0.71 -20.78 -0.92
CA ALA A 20 -1.63 -20.43 0.16
C ALA A 20 -2.68 -21.52 0.38
N GLN A 21 -3.30 -22.02 -0.70
CA GLN A 21 -4.26 -23.13 -0.64
C GLN A 21 -3.62 -24.41 -0.03
N ALA A 22 -2.40 -24.72 -0.42
CA ALA A 22 -1.68 -25.88 0.14
C ALA A 22 -1.33 -25.70 1.62
N ALA A 23 -1.10 -24.46 2.08
CA ALA A 23 -0.79 -24.15 3.48
C ALA A 23 -2.04 -24.11 4.36
N GLY A 24 -3.20 -23.74 3.81
CA GLY A 24 -4.47 -23.62 4.55
C GLY A 24 -4.31 -22.76 5.82
N ALA A 25 -4.99 -23.13 6.90
CA ALA A 25 -5.00 -22.37 8.15
C ALA A 25 -3.62 -22.22 8.84
N ALA A 26 -2.63 -23.02 8.46
CA ALA A 26 -1.24 -22.89 8.96
C ALA A 26 -0.43 -21.84 8.19
N GLY A 27 -0.97 -21.31 7.06
CA GLY A 27 -0.33 -20.30 6.23
C GLY A 27 -0.76 -18.89 6.63
N VAL A 28 0.15 -17.93 6.38
CA VAL A 28 -0.09 -16.50 6.56
C VAL A 28 0.25 -15.78 5.27
N VAL A 29 -0.58 -14.85 4.83
CA VAL A 29 -0.27 -13.88 3.77
C VAL A 29 -0.36 -12.47 4.35
N ALA A 30 0.73 -11.73 4.25
CA ALA A 30 0.81 -10.35 4.76
C ALA A 30 0.74 -9.34 3.62
N PHE A 31 -0.04 -8.29 3.82
CA PHE A 31 -0.16 -7.17 2.89
C PHE A 31 0.08 -5.84 3.61
N ASP A 32 0.93 -5.01 3.07
CA ASP A 32 0.86 -3.59 3.38
C ASP A 32 -0.42 -2.96 2.78
N VAL A 33 -0.79 -1.79 3.24
CA VAL A 33 -2.04 -1.11 2.83
C VAL A 33 -1.78 0.05 1.88
N ASP A 34 -1.02 1.08 2.33
CA ASP A 34 -0.81 2.30 1.55
C ASP A 34 0.09 2.05 0.34
N SER A 35 -0.36 2.44 -0.84
CA SER A 35 0.32 2.18 -2.12
C SER A 35 0.56 0.70 -2.43
N THR A 36 0.09 -0.22 -1.59
CA THR A 36 0.10 -1.67 -1.82
C THR A 36 -1.29 -2.18 -2.18
N LEU A 37 -2.22 -2.17 -1.25
CA LEU A 37 -3.63 -2.53 -1.49
C LEU A 37 -4.49 -1.34 -1.89
N LEU A 38 -4.18 -0.16 -1.35
CA LEU A 38 -4.91 1.09 -1.57
C LEU A 38 -3.99 2.15 -2.17
N ASP A 39 -4.41 2.76 -3.27
CA ASP A 39 -3.78 3.95 -3.83
C ASP A 39 -4.28 5.17 -3.05
N ASN A 40 -3.37 5.84 -2.35
CA ASN A 40 -3.66 7.02 -1.55
C ASN A 40 -3.43 8.34 -2.30
N ARG A 41 -3.08 8.32 -3.59
CA ARG A 41 -2.91 9.54 -4.40
C ARG A 41 -4.21 10.36 -4.50
N PRO A 42 -5.42 9.76 -4.61
CA PRO A 42 -6.67 10.51 -4.55
C PRO A 42 -6.85 11.26 -3.21
N ARG A 43 -6.47 10.65 -2.08
CA ARG A 43 -6.45 11.30 -0.75
C ARG A 43 -5.54 12.53 -0.75
N GLN A 44 -4.31 12.35 -1.24
CA GLN A 44 -3.34 13.44 -1.33
C GLN A 44 -3.83 14.56 -2.24
N ALA A 45 -4.42 14.23 -3.39
CA ALA A 45 -4.98 15.21 -4.32
C ALA A 45 -6.16 15.97 -3.70
N ALA A 46 -7.03 15.30 -2.95
CA ALA A 46 -8.14 15.95 -2.24
C ALA A 46 -7.61 16.96 -1.21
N ILE A 47 -6.56 16.63 -0.46
CA ILE A 47 -5.92 17.53 0.51
C ILE A 47 -5.31 18.76 -0.18
N VAL A 48 -4.67 18.59 -1.34
CA VAL A 48 -4.13 19.74 -2.10
C VAL A 48 -5.25 20.63 -2.63
N ARG A 49 -6.34 20.07 -3.14
CA ARG A 49 -7.51 20.85 -3.59
C ARG A 49 -8.19 21.61 -2.42
N ASP A 50 -8.33 20.97 -1.27
CA ASP A 50 -8.84 21.61 -0.05
C ASP A 50 -7.97 22.83 0.32
N PHE A 51 -6.66 22.67 0.32
CA PHE A 51 -5.74 23.78 0.52
C PHE A 51 -5.91 24.89 -0.53
N ALA A 52 -6.04 24.52 -1.81
CA ALA A 52 -6.25 25.46 -2.91
C ALA A 52 -7.49 26.31 -2.72
N THR A 53 -8.62 25.67 -2.35
CA THR A 53 -9.88 26.35 -2.07
C THR A 53 -9.75 27.34 -0.90
N LEU A 54 -9.09 26.91 0.19
CA LEU A 54 -8.89 27.76 1.39
C LEU A 54 -8.03 29.01 1.11
N HIS A 55 -7.13 28.93 0.15
CA HIS A 55 -6.15 29.99 -0.15
C HIS A 55 -6.38 30.68 -1.50
N GLY A 56 -7.43 30.34 -2.25
CA GLY A 56 -7.76 30.92 -3.55
C GLY A 56 -6.69 30.66 -4.62
N ILE A 57 -6.10 29.44 -4.64
CA ILE A 57 -5.04 29.09 -5.60
C ILE A 57 -5.69 28.35 -6.78
N ALA A 58 -6.23 29.09 -7.74
CA ALA A 58 -6.98 28.55 -8.87
C ALA A 58 -6.24 27.44 -9.64
N ALA A 59 -4.91 27.54 -9.80
CA ALA A 59 -4.10 26.54 -10.49
C ALA A 59 -4.13 25.16 -9.82
N LEU A 60 -4.45 25.05 -8.52
CA LEU A 60 -4.51 23.80 -7.78
C LEU A 60 -5.92 23.28 -7.56
N GLU A 61 -6.98 24.01 -7.92
CA GLU A 61 -8.36 23.54 -7.80
C GLU A 61 -8.61 22.29 -8.64
N GLY A 62 -7.94 22.17 -9.78
CA GLY A 62 -7.94 21.00 -10.65
C GLY A 62 -6.86 19.96 -10.36
N PHE A 63 -6.22 19.98 -9.19
CA PHE A 63 -5.14 19.04 -8.88
C PHE A 63 -5.63 17.57 -8.89
N GLN A 64 -4.97 16.71 -9.66
CA GLN A 64 -5.36 15.31 -9.88
C GLN A 64 -4.35 14.33 -9.29
N PRO A 65 -4.77 13.07 -8.97
CA PRO A 65 -3.86 12.02 -8.53
C PRO A 65 -2.69 11.75 -9.49
N GLU A 66 -2.89 11.98 -10.78
CA GLU A 66 -1.88 11.77 -11.85
C GLU A 66 -0.70 12.72 -11.76
N HIS A 67 -0.86 13.87 -11.09
CA HIS A 67 0.26 14.77 -10.79
C HIS A 67 1.25 14.15 -9.79
N LEU A 68 0.80 13.19 -8.97
CA LEU A 68 1.57 12.48 -7.95
C LEU A 68 2.16 11.18 -8.53
N VAL A 69 3.22 11.27 -9.33
CA VAL A 69 3.81 10.08 -9.98
C VAL A 69 4.38 9.08 -8.98
N THR A 70 5.08 9.58 -7.95
CA THR A 70 5.66 8.73 -6.91
C THR A 70 4.86 8.72 -5.61
N GLY A 71 3.92 9.66 -5.45
CA GLY A 71 3.19 9.88 -4.20
C GLY A 71 3.98 10.59 -3.10
N PHE A 72 5.29 10.85 -3.30
CA PHE A 72 6.18 11.39 -2.26
C PHE A 72 6.81 12.74 -2.60
N ASP A 73 6.90 13.12 -3.88
CA ASP A 73 7.46 14.42 -4.28
C ASP A 73 6.36 15.46 -4.55
N THR A 74 5.95 16.13 -3.48
CA THR A 74 4.96 17.21 -3.55
C THR A 74 5.44 18.36 -4.44
N ARG A 75 6.73 18.73 -4.40
CA ARG A 75 7.27 19.83 -5.22
C ARG A 75 7.10 19.54 -6.71
N GLU A 76 7.51 18.35 -7.13
CA GLU A 76 7.38 17.92 -8.53
C GLU A 76 5.92 17.83 -8.96
N ALA A 77 5.03 17.34 -8.09
CA ALA A 77 3.60 17.27 -8.34
C ALA A 77 2.96 18.65 -8.55
N LEU A 78 3.36 19.66 -7.76
CA LEU A 78 2.90 21.04 -7.92
C LEU A 78 3.38 21.65 -9.25
N GLY A 79 4.61 21.35 -9.67
CA GLY A 79 5.12 21.76 -10.97
C GLY A 79 4.34 21.16 -12.13
N ARG A 80 3.98 19.87 -12.06
CA ARG A 80 3.12 19.21 -13.06
C ARG A 80 1.70 19.80 -13.09
N ALA A 81 1.22 20.32 -11.99
CA ALA A 81 -0.05 21.05 -11.91
C ALA A 81 0.02 22.48 -12.47
N GLY A 82 1.19 22.91 -12.96
CA GLY A 82 1.37 24.18 -13.65
C GLY A 82 1.86 25.35 -12.77
N LEU A 83 2.29 25.09 -11.53
CA LEU A 83 2.86 26.14 -10.69
C LEU A 83 4.32 26.39 -11.08
N ASP A 84 4.72 27.65 -11.14
CA ASP A 84 6.11 28.06 -11.29
C ASP A 84 6.92 27.87 -9.99
N ALA A 85 8.25 27.94 -10.10
CA ALA A 85 9.16 27.66 -9.00
C ALA A 85 8.99 28.59 -7.80
N ASP A 86 8.72 29.88 -8.04
CA ASP A 86 8.56 30.91 -7.00
C ASP A 86 7.24 30.69 -6.24
N THR A 87 6.18 30.40 -6.95
CA THR A 87 4.87 30.06 -6.39
C THR A 87 4.96 28.77 -5.56
N ILE A 88 5.66 27.75 -6.06
CA ILE A 88 5.94 26.51 -5.32
C ILE A 88 6.72 26.81 -4.05
N ALA A 89 7.81 27.57 -4.14
CA ALA A 89 8.63 27.92 -2.99
C ALA A 89 7.81 28.62 -1.89
N ARG A 90 6.90 29.51 -2.31
CA ARG A 90 5.99 30.25 -1.40
C ARG A 90 5.02 29.32 -0.68
N TRP A 91 4.37 28.39 -1.38
CA TRP A 91 3.25 27.63 -0.85
C TRP A 91 3.61 26.24 -0.30
N LEU A 92 4.70 25.64 -0.74
CA LEU A 92 5.09 24.28 -0.37
C LEU A 92 5.18 24.04 1.15
N PRO A 93 5.74 24.95 1.98
CA PRO A 93 5.76 24.72 3.43
C PRO A 93 4.35 24.66 4.03
N GLN A 94 3.44 25.50 3.55
CA GLN A 94 2.06 25.58 4.03
C GLN A 94 1.24 24.38 3.56
N ILE A 95 1.41 23.96 2.30
CA ILE A 95 0.80 22.74 1.75
C ILE A 95 1.25 21.52 2.54
N ARG A 96 2.55 21.40 2.86
CA ARG A 96 3.07 20.30 3.67
C ARG A 96 2.49 20.27 5.08
N LYS A 97 2.38 21.43 5.74
CA LYS A 97 1.74 21.52 7.06
C LYS A 97 0.28 21.06 6.98
N HIS A 98 -0.49 21.59 6.04
CA HIS A 98 -1.88 21.23 5.81
C HIS A 98 -2.04 19.74 5.50
N TRP A 99 -1.10 19.17 4.70
CA TRP A 99 -1.07 17.76 4.38
C TRP A 99 -0.87 16.89 5.63
N VAL A 100 0.12 17.21 6.48
CA VAL A 100 0.40 16.46 7.72
C VAL A 100 -0.81 16.45 8.64
N GLU A 101 -1.51 17.57 8.77
CA GLU A 101 -2.69 17.70 9.63
C GLU A 101 -3.89 16.86 9.18
N ARG A 102 -3.98 16.55 7.87
CA ARG A 102 -5.15 15.88 7.27
C ARG A 102 -4.89 14.47 6.81
N PHE A 103 -3.69 14.19 6.32
CA PHE A 103 -3.40 12.89 5.69
C PHE A 103 -3.63 11.71 6.63
N PHE A 104 -3.32 11.88 7.92
CA PHE A 104 -3.43 10.84 8.93
C PHE A 104 -4.76 10.91 9.69
N THR A 105 -5.87 11.13 8.99
CA THR A 105 -7.23 11.13 9.56
C THR A 105 -8.10 10.05 8.92
N SER A 106 -9.10 9.57 9.65
CA SER A 106 -10.07 8.58 9.14
C SER A 106 -10.88 9.12 7.97
N GLU A 107 -11.26 10.40 8.01
CA GLU A 107 -12.03 11.06 6.96
C GLU A 107 -11.27 11.10 5.65
N ALA A 108 -9.98 11.42 5.72
CA ALA A 108 -9.14 11.47 4.53
C ALA A 108 -8.99 10.11 3.85
N CYS A 109 -8.97 9.00 4.63
CA CYS A 109 -8.91 7.64 4.08
C CYS A 109 -10.04 7.34 3.09
N LEU A 110 -11.21 7.97 3.24
CA LEU A 110 -12.38 7.73 2.37
C LEU A 110 -12.14 8.10 0.90
N ASN A 111 -11.06 8.83 0.63
CA ASN A 111 -10.61 9.14 -0.73
C ASN A 111 -9.70 8.07 -1.34
N ASP A 112 -9.27 7.07 -0.59
CA ASP A 112 -8.44 5.99 -1.13
C ASP A 112 -9.23 5.12 -2.08
N VAL A 113 -8.53 4.57 -3.07
CA VAL A 113 -9.11 3.63 -4.03
C VAL A 113 -8.24 2.35 -4.09
N PRO A 114 -8.82 1.20 -4.45
CA PRO A 114 -8.02 -0.02 -4.55
C PRO A 114 -6.97 0.06 -5.66
N VAL A 115 -5.78 -0.46 -5.39
CA VAL A 115 -4.86 -0.85 -6.45
C VAL A 115 -5.53 -1.92 -7.31
N ARG A 116 -5.31 -1.86 -8.64
CA ARG A 116 -5.97 -2.74 -9.60
C ARG A 116 -5.86 -4.22 -9.19
N GLY A 117 -7.01 -4.87 -9.02
CA GLY A 117 -7.11 -6.29 -8.65
C GLY A 117 -6.92 -6.59 -7.15
N ALA A 118 -6.50 -5.63 -6.32
CA ALA A 118 -6.12 -5.89 -4.92
C ALA A 118 -7.25 -6.51 -4.09
N ALA A 119 -8.46 -5.97 -4.14
CA ALA A 119 -9.58 -6.50 -3.37
C ALA A 119 -9.97 -7.93 -3.80
N ALA A 120 -9.97 -8.19 -5.11
CA ALA A 120 -10.25 -9.53 -5.65
C ALA A 120 -9.17 -10.53 -5.24
N TYR A 121 -7.90 -10.14 -5.31
CA TYR A 121 -6.77 -10.98 -4.90
C TYR A 121 -6.80 -11.28 -3.40
N ALA A 122 -7.04 -10.29 -2.55
CA ALA A 122 -7.17 -10.49 -1.10
C ALA A 122 -8.33 -11.46 -0.76
N ARG A 123 -9.48 -11.35 -1.45
CA ARG A 123 -10.58 -12.32 -1.29
C ARG A 123 -10.18 -13.73 -1.71
N ARG A 124 -9.48 -13.87 -2.85
CA ARG A 124 -9.00 -15.18 -3.31
C ARG A 124 -8.02 -15.78 -2.31
N ALA A 125 -7.08 -14.98 -1.81
CA ALA A 125 -6.15 -15.43 -0.76
C ALA A 125 -6.90 -15.86 0.51
N HIS A 126 -7.86 -15.08 1.00
CA HIS A 126 -8.68 -15.45 2.16
C HIS A 126 -9.47 -16.75 1.93
N ALA A 127 -10.02 -16.94 0.73
CA ALA A 127 -10.78 -18.15 0.39
C ALA A 127 -9.94 -19.44 0.39
N THR A 128 -8.61 -19.34 0.34
CA THR A 128 -7.69 -20.50 0.50
C THR A 128 -7.62 -21.01 1.94
N GLY A 129 -8.19 -20.29 2.91
CA GLY A 129 -8.15 -20.65 4.32
C GLY A 129 -6.92 -20.16 5.09
N VAL A 130 -5.98 -19.45 4.44
CA VAL A 130 -4.83 -18.83 5.14
C VAL A 130 -5.27 -17.67 6.02
N GLN A 131 -4.45 -17.33 7.00
CA GLN A 131 -4.61 -16.09 7.75
C GLN A 131 -4.12 -14.90 6.90
N LEU A 132 -4.94 -13.86 6.79
CA LEU A 132 -4.55 -12.59 6.20
C LEU A 132 -4.12 -11.60 7.28
N VAL A 133 -3.03 -10.90 7.05
CA VAL A 133 -2.58 -9.80 7.90
C VAL A 133 -2.41 -8.55 7.03
N TYR A 134 -3.23 -7.54 7.30
CA TYR A 134 -2.99 -6.18 6.82
C TYR A 134 -2.03 -5.50 7.81
N LEU A 135 -0.79 -5.26 7.40
CA LEU A 135 0.27 -4.67 8.22
C LEU A 135 0.61 -3.27 7.70
N THR A 136 0.14 -2.24 8.40
CA THR A 136 0.27 -0.86 7.92
C THR A 136 0.85 0.09 8.97
N ALA A 137 1.70 1.02 8.53
CA ALA A 137 2.19 2.12 9.37
C ALA A 137 1.15 3.23 9.60
N ARG A 138 -0.09 3.09 9.11
CA ARG A 138 -1.17 3.99 9.51
C ARG A 138 -1.32 3.99 11.02
N PRO A 139 -1.37 5.16 11.67
CA PRO A 139 -1.60 5.22 13.11
C PRO A 139 -3.00 4.68 13.47
N GLU A 140 -3.12 4.13 14.69
CA GLU A 140 -4.32 3.45 15.16
C GLU A 140 -5.58 4.31 15.07
N ARG A 141 -5.47 5.64 15.24
CA ARG A 141 -6.60 6.58 15.07
C ARG A 141 -7.22 6.59 13.67
N MET A 142 -6.53 6.05 12.66
CA MET A 142 -7.06 5.90 11.30
C MET A 142 -7.85 4.59 11.10
N ARG A 143 -7.97 3.74 12.13
CA ARG A 143 -8.65 2.44 12.02
C ARG A 143 -10.06 2.55 11.46
N PRO A 144 -10.95 3.42 11.97
CA PRO A 144 -12.32 3.51 11.46
C PRO A 144 -12.38 3.80 9.96
N GLY A 145 -11.59 4.77 9.48
CA GLY A 145 -11.53 5.11 8.06
C GLY A 145 -10.88 4.01 7.21
N THR A 146 -9.86 3.33 7.74
CA THR A 146 -9.21 2.21 7.04
C THR A 146 -10.17 1.03 6.86
N GLU A 147 -10.86 0.62 7.92
CA GLU A 147 -11.84 -0.47 7.87
C GLU A 147 -13.05 -0.12 6.97
N GLU A 148 -13.49 1.14 6.98
CA GLU A 148 -14.55 1.61 6.09
C GLU A 148 -14.16 1.51 4.62
N VAL A 149 -12.94 1.89 4.25
CA VAL A 149 -12.44 1.77 2.88
C VAL A 149 -12.31 0.29 2.47
N LEU A 150 -11.76 -0.55 3.34
CA LEU A 150 -11.69 -1.99 3.10
C LEU A 150 -13.09 -2.58 2.87
N ARG A 151 -14.07 -2.22 3.70
CA ARG A 151 -15.47 -2.64 3.59
C ARG A 151 -16.10 -2.17 2.28
N ARG A 152 -15.95 -0.87 1.95
CA ARG A 152 -16.51 -0.24 0.75
C ARG A 152 -16.08 -0.95 -0.53
N PHE A 153 -14.83 -1.40 -0.60
CA PHE A 153 -14.27 -2.06 -1.78
C PHE A 153 -14.28 -3.59 -1.69
N GLY A 154 -14.93 -4.15 -0.67
CA GLY A 154 -15.14 -5.60 -0.55
C GLY A 154 -13.86 -6.37 -0.25
N PHE A 155 -12.89 -5.81 0.45
CA PHE A 155 -11.80 -6.58 1.04
C PHE A 155 -12.30 -7.46 2.18
N PRO A 156 -11.65 -8.60 2.48
CA PRO A 156 -11.87 -9.31 3.73
C PRO A 156 -11.67 -8.37 4.92
N LEU A 157 -12.63 -8.35 5.84
CA LEU A 157 -12.58 -7.46 7.01
C LEU A 157 -11.93 -8.15 8.20
N PRO A 158 -11.33 -7.40 9.15
CA PRO A 158 -10.84 -7.95 10.40
C PRO A 158 -11.88 -8.82 11.11
N GLY A 159 -11.46 -10.03 11.51
CA GLY A 159 -12.35 -11.06 12.08
C GLY A 159 -11.71 -12.44 11.96
N ALA A 160 -12.52 -13.47 11.74
CA ALA A 160 -12.03 -14.84 11.60
C ALA A 160 -11.04 -14.96 10.42
N GLY A 161 -9.78 -15.27 10.73
CA GLY A 161 -8.71 -15.44 9.74
C GLY A 161 -8.18 -14.16 9.10
N VAL A 162 -8.62 -12.97 9.55
CA VAL A 162 -8.13 -11.67 9.05
C VAL A 162 -7.76 -10.75 10.20
N GLN A 163 -6.57 -10.18 10.15
CA GLN A 163 -6.09 -9.22 11.15
C GLN A 163 -5.67 -7.92 10.48
N LEU A 164 -5.93 -6.80 11.17
CA LEU A 164 -5.43 -5.47 10.77
C LEU A 164 -4.51 -4.98 11.89
N TRP A 165 -3.22 -4.88 11.58
CA TRP A 165 -2.19 -4.39 12.49
C TRP A 165 -1.77 -3.00 12.08
N MET A 166 -2.09 -2.04 12.91
CA MET A 166 -1.82 -0.63 12.70
C MET A 166 -0.77 -0.14 13.71
N LYS A 167 -0.02 0.88 13.32
CA LYS A 167 0.98 1.47 14.19
C LYS A 167 0.30 2.18 15.37
N PRO A 168 0.77 2.00 16.60
CA PRO A 168 0.29 2.79 17.74
C PRO A 168 0.35 4.29 17.48
N ASP A 169 -0.53 5.06 18.11
CA ASP A 169 -0.52 6.54 18.05
C ASP A 169 0.64 7.16 18.87
N ASP A 170 1.80 6.54 18.82
CA ASP A 170 3.02 6.96 19.49
C ASP A 170 4.00 7.52 18.44
N PRO A 171 4.29 8.83 18.44
CA PRO A 171 5.20 9.45 17.47
C PRO A 171 6.66 9.01 17.61
N SER A 172 7.04 8.39 18.74
CA SER A 172 8.38 7.85 18.92
C SER A 172 8.63 6.56 18.13
N ILE A 173 7.58 5.88 17.67
CA ILE A 173 7.67 4.63 16.89
C ILE A 173 7.72 4.96 15.40
N GLY A 174 8.89 4.77 14.79
CA GLY A 174 9.06 4.89 13.34
C GLY A 174 8.41 3.75 12.56
N ASP A 175 8.09 3.99 11.30
CA ASP A 175 7.37 3.02 10.45
C ASP A 175 8.17 1.74 10.22
N GLU A 176 9.47 1.86 9.94
CA GLU A 176 10.38 0.73 9.77
C GLU A 176 10.49 -0.11 11.07
N ALA A 177 10.63 0.55 12.21
CA ALA A 177 10.72 -0.13 13.52
C ALA A 177 9.42 -0.88 13.82
N PHE A 178 8.27 -0.28 13.57
CA PHE A 178 6.97 -0.91 13.76
C PHE A 178 6.83 -2.15 12.86
N LYS A 179 7.06 -2.01 11.56
CA LYS A 179 6.92 -3.13 10.60
C LYS A 179 7.88 -4.27 10.93
N ARG A 180 9.14 -3.97 11.26
CA ARG A 180 10.11 -4.98 11.67
C ARG A 180 9.72 -5.70 12.97
N SER A 181 9.17 -4.98 13.94
CA SER A 181 8.69 -5.58 15.19
C SER A 181 7.53 -6.56 14.98
N ALA A 182 6.74 -6.37 13.90
CA ALA A 182 5.64 -7.26 13.56
C ALA A 182 6.11 -8.64 13.03
N HIS A 183 7.36 -8.80 12.58
CA HIS A 183 7.86 -10.06 12.01
C HIS A 183 7.79 -11.23 13.01
N ALA A 184 8.18 -11.01 14.26
CA ALA A 184 8.10 -12.06 15.30
C ALA A 184 6.64 -12.50 15.54
N ARG A 185 5.71 -11.56 15.50
CA ARG A 185 4.28 -11.85 15.62
C ARG A 185 3.75 -12.58 14.40
N LEU A 186 4.17 -12.21 13.17
CA LEU A 186 3.83 -12.95 11.95
C LEU A 186 4.31 -14.41 12.04
N ALA A 187 5.55 -14.63 12.46
CA ALA A 187 6.10 -15.98 12.64
C ALA A 187 5.32 -16.82 13.65
N SER A 188 4.73 -16.20 14.68
CA SER A 188 3.91 -16.91 15.68
C SER A 188 2.52 -17.30 15.18
N LEU A 189 2.01 -16.66 14.12
CA LEU A 189 0.71 -17.02 13.52
C LEU A 189 0.78 -18.28 12.67
N GLY A 190 1.91 -18.56 12.05
CA GLY A 190 2.08 -19.68 11.13
C GLY A 190 3.19 -19.45 10.12
N ARG A 191 3.21 -20.29 9.07
CA ARG A 191 4.19 -20.15 7.99
C ARG A 191 3.83 -18.96 7.09
N LEU A 192 4.70 -17.95 7.02
CA LEU A 192 4.52 -16.87 6.04
C LEU A 192 4.66 -17.45 4.63
N VAL A 193 3.56 -17.46 3.88
CA VAL A 193 3.53 -17.91 2.47
C VAL A 193 3.99 -16.78 1.56
N ALA A 194 3.44 -15.57 1.77
CA ALA A 194 3.85 -14.40 1.01
C ALA A 194 3.69 -13.10 1.82
N ALA A 195 4.53 -12.11 1.45
CA ALA A 195 4.42 -10.73 1.91
C ALA A 195 4.44 -9.77 0.72
N PHE A 196 3.56 -8.77 0.75
CA PHE A 196 3.42 -7.74 -0.29
C PHE A 196 3.60 -6.36 0.33
N ASP A 197 4.48 -5.55 -0.23
CA ASP A 197 4.72 -4.17 0.20
C ASP A 197 5.21 -3.34 -1.00
N ASN A 198 5.02 -2.03 -0.99
CA ASN A 198 5.52 -1.12 -2.02
C ASN A 198 6.88 -0.50 -1.67
N GLU A 199 7.34 -0.63 -0.41
CA GLU A 199 8.61 -0.06 0.02
C GLU A 199 9.76 -1.07 -0.10
N PRO A 200 10.81 -0.76 -0.90
CA PRO A 200 11.96 -1.64 -1.07
C PRO A 200 12.64 -2.05 0.24
N GLY A 201 12.71 -1.15 1.21
CA GLY A 201 13.27 -1.45 2.53
C GLY A 201 12.47 -2.53 3.25
N HIS A 202 11.15 -2.43 3.24
CA HIS A 202 10.28 -3.40 3.92
C HIS A 202 10.34 -4.79 3.26
N VAL A 203 10.30 -4.87 1.93
CA VAL A 203 10.42 -6.17 1.26
C VAL A 203 11.80 -6.80 1.47
N ASN A 204 12.87 -6.00 1.58
CA ASN A 204 14.19 -6.50 1.92
C ASN A 204 14.22 -7.08 3.36
N ASP A 205 13.62 -6.39 4.33
CA ASP A 205 13.48 -6.86 5.72
C ASP A 205 12.65 -8.16 5.77
N PHE A 206 11.55 -8.26 5.02
CA PHE A 206 10.78 -9.51 4.88
C PHE A 206 11.62 -10.64 4.28
N ARG A 207 12.38 -10.35 3.22
CA ARG A 207 13.23 -11.36 2.55
C ARG A 207 14.31 -11.90 3.49
N GLU A 208 14.91 -11.04 4.30
CA GLU A 208 15.92 -11.43 5.30
C GLU A 208 15.31 -12.30 6.39
N THR A 209 14.16 -11.88 6.95
CA THR A 209 13.52 -12.57 8.08
C THR A 209 12.85 -13.88 7.66
N PHE A 210 12.27 -13.94 6.46
CA PHE A 210 11.48 -15.07 5.97
C PHE A 210 12.02 -15.60 4.64
N PRO A 211 13.19 -16.27 4.64
CA PRO A 211 13.87 -16.73 3.42
C PRO A 211 13.04 -17.71 2.57
N GLU A 212 12.04 -18.37 3.12
CA GLU A 212 11.19 -19.33 2.39
C GLU A 212 9.86 -18.73 1.89
N ALA A 213 9.54 -17.50 2.28
CA ALA A 213 8.32 -16.83 1.83
C ALA A 213 8.49 -16.23 0.42
N GLU A 214 7.44 -16.11 -0.35
CA GLU A 214 7.43 -15.24 -1.54
C GLU A 214 7.30 -13.79 -1.11
N VAL A 215 8.34 -12.99 -1.37
CA VAL A 215 8.35 -11.56 -1.03
C VAL A 215 8.21 -10.74 -2.29
N VAL A 216 7.19 -9.90 -2.31
CA VAL A 216 6.74 -9.22 -3.52
C VAL A 216 6.71 -7.70 -3.31
N LEU A 217 7.46 -6.98 -4.14
CA LEU A 217 7.33 -5.53 -4.27
C LEU A 217 6.17 -5.22 -5.23
N VAL A 218 5.20 -4.44 -4.77
CA VAL A 218 4.18 -3.86 -5.65
C VAL A 218 4.72 -2.55 -6.21
N ALA A 219 4.93 -2.48 -7.53
CA ALA A 219 5.61 -1.37 -8.21
C ALA A 219 4.69 -0.16 -8.41
N THR A 220 4.20 0.37 -7.30
CA THR A 220 3.46 1.63 -7.19
C THR A 220 4.39 2.75 -6.72
N GLY A 221 3.92 3.74 -5.97
CA GLY A 221 4.77 4.78 -5.39
C GLY A 221 5.55 4.26 -4.17
N HIS A 222 6.83 4.65 -4.03
CA HIS A 222 7.66 4.34 -2.87
C HIS A 222 8.53 5.55 -2.48
N SER A 223 9.08 5.55 -1.27
CA SER A 223 9.82 6.70 -0.71
C SER A 223 11.13 7.03 -1.45
N GLY A 224 11.68 6.09 -2.20
CA GLY A 224 12.97 6.23 -2.86
C GLY A 224 14.20 6.12 -1.94
N ARG A 225 14.01 5.84 -0.65
CA ARG A 225 15.11 5.72 0.33
C ARG A 225 16.03 4.54 0.06
N VAL A 226 15.48 3.44 -0.44
CA VAL A 226 16.22 2.24 -0.84
C VAL A 226 16.04 2.03 -2.33
N SER A 227 17.15 1.86 -3.06
CA SER A 227 17.17 1.76 -4.53
C SER A 227 17.46 0.35 -5.04
N THR A 228 17.76 -0.60 -4.18
CA THR A 228 18.11 -1.97 -4.54
C THR A 228 17.22 -2.97 -3.81
N LEU A 229 16.83 -4.02 -4.51
CA LEU A 229 16.08 -5.14 -3.95
C LEU A 229 17.02 -6.28 -3.57
N ALA A 230 16.72 -6.92 -2.45
CA ALA A 230 17.37 -8.16 -2.07
C ALA A 230 17.13 -9.26 -3.12
N PRO A 231 18.05 -10.22 -3.28
CA PRO A 231 17.86 -11.35 -4.19
C PRO A 231 16.54 -12.09 -3.91
N ARG A 232 15.88 -12.56 -4.99
CA ARG A 232 14.59 -13.27 -4.95
C ARG A 232 13.38 -12.42 -4.54
N VAL A 233 13.50 -11.12 -4.24
CA VAL A 233 12.32 -10.24 -4.18
C VAL A 233 11.75 -10.12 -5.60
N ARG A 234 10.45 -10.40 -5.74
CA ARG A 234 9.74 -10.31 -7.01
C ARG A 234 9.03 -8.97 -7.14
N VAL A 235 8.77 -8.52 -8.36
CA VAL A 235 8.11 -7.25 -8.62
C VAL A 235 6.84 -7.48 -9.43
N VAL A 236 5.70 -6.94 -8.95
CA VAL A 236 4.42 -6.97 -9.67
C VAL A 236 3.90 -5.54 -9.86
N PRO A 237 3.21 -5.22 -10.97
CA PRO A 237 2.69 -3.87 -11.17
C PRO A 237 1.37 -3.62 -10.42
N ASN A 238 0.63 -4.67 -10.10
CA ASN A 238 -0.67 -4.69 -9.43
C ASN A 238 -1.10 -6.13 -9.14
N PHE A 239 -2.36 -6.36 -8.71
CA PHE A 239 -2.90 -7.68 -8.36
C PHE A 239 -3.89 -8.26 -9.37
N HIS A 240 -3.95 -7.69 -10.58
CA HIS A 240 -4.91 -8.16 -11.58
C HIS A 240 -4.52 -9.54 -12.09
N LEU A 241 -5.38 -10.51 -11.86
CA LEU A 241 -5.32 -11.81 -12.53
C LEU A 241 -6.36 -11.81 -13.64
N GLU A 242 -5.99 -12.29 -14.83
CA GLU A 242 -6.97 -12.60 -15.85
C GLU A 242 -7.95 -13.64 -15.30
N PRO A 243 -9.25 -13.58 -15.66
CA PRO A 243 -10.16 -14.66 -15.35
C PRO A 243 -9.61 -15.95 -15.96
N ASP A 244 -9.65 -17.04 -15.20
CA ASP A 244 -9.32 -18.36 -15.73
C ASP A 244 -10.09 -18.53 -17.05
N ARG A 245 -9.36 -18.75 -18.17
CA ARG A 245 -10.04 -19.12 -19.42
C ARG A 245 -10.84 -20.36 -19.12
N PRO A 246 -12.15 -20.39 -19.43
CA PRO A 246 -12.87 -21.64 -19.32
C PRO A 246 -12.10 -22.67 -20.16
N GLU A 247 -11.67 -23.76 -19.51
CA GLU A 247 -11.14 -24.90 -20.23
C GLU A 247 -12.16 -25.25 -21.30
N ASN A 248 -11.77 -25.17 -22.56
CA ASN A 248 -12.63 -25.58 -23.66
C ASN A 248 -13.00 -27.06 -23.43
N LEU A 249 -14.25 -27.29 -23.01
CA LEU A 249 -14.91 -28.59 -23.05
C LEU A 249 -15.16 -28.98 -24.51
#